data_b1ba00965fdee52910cfca6dc08b7b1d
#
_entry.id   b1ba00965fdee52910cfca6dc08b7b1d
#
_cell.length_a   1.000
_cell.length_b   1.000
_cell.length_c   1.000
_cell.angle_alpha   90.00
_cell.angle_beta   90.00
_cell.angle_gamma   90.00
#
_symmetry.space_group_name_H-M   'P 1'
#
loop_
_entity.id
_entity.type
_entity.pdbx_description
1 polymer ?
#
loop_
_entity_poly.entity_id
_entity_poly.type
_entity_poly.pdbx_seq_one_letter_code
_entity_poly.pdbx_strand_id
1 'polypeptide(L)' 'FLPNLHVHRFWVEGERRFVTLRVSTRGLRTIEKRGIEQVVADLRAQGVEV' A
#
# COMPACT_ATOMS: atom_id res chain seq x y z
N PHE A 1 -2.84 19.78 7.61
CA PHE A 1 -3.15 19.25 7.27
C PHE A 1 -2.80 18.24 6.55
N LEU A 2 -2.73 17.49 6.07
CA LEU A 2 -2.62 16.45 5.53
C LEU A 2 -2.28 16.35 4.26
N PRO A 3 -1.82 17.01 3.82
CA PRO A 3 -1.55 17.15 2.49
C PRO A 3 -0.61 16.20 1.84
N ASN A 4 0.11 15.45 2.55
CA ASN A 4 1.05 14.53 1.94
C ASN A 4 0.48 13.16 1.63
N LEU A 5 -0.82 13.00 1.86
CA LEU A 5 -1.45 11.71 1.58
C LEU A 5 -2.03 11.70 0.18
N HIS A 6 -1.72 10.67 -0.56
CA HIS A 6 -2.22 10.49 -1.92
C HIS A 6 -2.83 9.11 -2.05
N VAL A 7 -3.87 9.02 -2.85
CA VAL A 7 -4.51 7.74 -3.13
C VAL A 7 -3.82 7.12 -4.35
N HIS A 8 -3.30 5.92 -4.17
CA HIS A 8 -2.64 5.19 -5.24
C HIS A 8 -3.22 3.80 -5.36
N ARG A 9 -3.25 3.31 -6.57
CA ARG A 9 -3.76 1.98 -6.87
C ARG A 9 -2.58 1.11 -7.27
N PHE A 10 -2.47 -0.05 -6.63
CA PHE A 10 -1.34 -0.95 -6.84
C PHE A 10 -1.85 -2.30 -7.31
N TRP A 11 -1.14 -2.89 -8.26
CA TRP A 11 -1.47 -4.23 -8.71
C TRP A 11 -0.82 -5.24 -7.76
N VAL A 12 -1.62 -6.16 -7.24
CA VAL A 12 -1.12 -7.20 -6.35
C VAL A 12 -1.12 -8.51 -7.11
N GLU A 13 0.05 -8.92 -7.53
CA GLU A 13 0.18 -10.10 -8.39
C GLU A 13 -0.32 -11.36 -7.70
N GLY A 14 -0.02 -11.51 -6.44
CA GLY A 14 -0.43 -12.69 -5.68
C GLY A 14 -1.93 -12.84 -5.57
N GLU A 15 -2.67 -11.74 -5.68
CA GLU A 15 -4.12 -11.76 -5.60
C GLU A 15 -4.77 -11.43 -6.93
N ARG A 16 -3.96 -11.01 -7.90
CA ARG A 16 -4.41 -10.69 -9.26
C ARG A 16 -5.52 -9.65 -9.23
N ARG A 17 -5.33 -8.61 -8.44
CA ARG A 17 -6.28 -7.51 -8.35
C ARG A 17 -5.56 -6.24 -7.94
N PHE A 18 -6.25 -5.12 -8.10
CA PHE A 18 -5.72 -3.84 -7.66
C PHE A 18 -6.13 -3.59 -6.22
N VAL A 19 -5.23 -2.96 -5.48
CA VAL A 19 -5.49 -2.52 -4.11
C VAL A 19 -5.28 -1.01 -4.08
N THR A 20 -6.25 -0.29 -3.52
CA THR A 20 -6.15 1.17 -3.42
C THR A 20 -5.73 1.52 -2.00
N LEU A 21 -4.65 2.28 -1.90
CA LEU A 21 -4.11 2.68 -0.61
C LEU A 21 -3.88 4.18 -0.60
N ARG A 22 -4.06 4.76 0.58
CA ARG A 22 -3.76 6.18 0.79
C ARG A 22 -2.42 6.24 1.50
N VAL A 23 -1.42 6.76 0.80
CA VAL A 23 -0.06 6.75 1.31
C VAL A 23 0.61 8.10 1.11
N SER A 24 1.57 8.40 1.97
CA SER A 24 2.41 9.58 1.79
C SER A 24 3.53 9.24 0.83
N THR A 25 4.30 10.26 0.46
CA THR A 25 5.45 10.05 -0.41
C THR A 25 6.43 9.08 0.23
N ARG A 26 6.61 9.19 1.55
CA ARG A 26 7.50 8.28 2.27
C ARG A 26 6.94 6.86 2.24
N GLY A 27 5.63 6.72 2.42
CA GLY A 27 5.01 5.41 2.35
C GLY A 27 5.14 4.80 0.97
N LEU A 28 5.03 5.64 -0.06
CA LEU A 28 5.18 5.16 -1.42
C LEU A 28 6.58 4.61 -1.66
N ARG A 29 7.60 5.27 -1.13
CA ARG A 29 8.97 4.78 -1.24
C ARG A 29 9.13 3.45 -0.54
N THR A 30 8.51 3.29 0.62
CA THR A 30 8.57 2.04 1.36
C THR A 30 7.94 0.92 0.53
N ILE A 31 6.82 1.20 -0.12
CA ILE A 31 6.15 0.22 -0.96
C ILE A 31 7.04 -0.19 -2.12
N GLU A 32 7.72 0.77 -2.74
CA GLU A 32 8.62 0.46 -3.84
C GLU A 32 9.79 -0.38 -3.39
N LYS A 33 10.25 -0.15 -2.18
CA LYS A 33 11.42 -0.86 -1.67
C LYS A 33 11.08 -2.27 -1.22
N ARG A 34 9.96 -2.44 -0.54
CA ARG A 34 9.57 -3.73 0.02
C ARG A 34 8.67 -4.55 -0.90
N GLY A 35 7.98 -3.88 -1.81
CA GLY A 35 7.02 -4.54 -2.67
C GLY A 35 5.62 -4.45 -2.09
N ILE A 36 4.64 -4.29 -3.00
CA ILE A 36 3.27 -4.09 -2.57
C ILE A 36 2.72 -5.33 -1.84
N GLU A 37 3.13 -6.52 -2.22
CA GLU A 37 2.60 -7.72 -1.60
C GLU A 37 3.02 -7.82 -0.14
N GLN A 38 4.27 -7.45 0.15
CA GLN A 38 4.74 -7.45 1.53
C GLN A 38 4.00 -6.42 2.36
N VAL A 39 3.79 -5.25 1.78
CA VAL A 39 3.07 -4.18 2.48
C VAL A 39 1.65 -4.59 2.78
N VAL A 40 0.97 -5.20 1.81
CA VAL A 40 -0.41 -5.66 2.01
C VAL A 40 -0.46 -6.71 3.12
N ALA A 41 0.49 -7.64 3.12
CA ALA A 41 0.53 -8.66 4.15
C ALA A 41 0.72 -8.04 5.53
N ASP A 42 1.62 -7.05 5.63
CA ASP A 42 1.85 -6.36 6.90
C ASP A 42 0.60 -5.64 7.38
N LEU A 43 -0.10 -4.96 6.48
CA LEU A 43 -1.31 -4.24 6.84
C LEU A 43 -2.39 -5.19 7.34
N ARG A 44 -2.55 -6.33 6.68
CA ARG A 44 -3.52 -7.32 7.12
C ARG A 44 -3.18 -7.88 8.48
N ALA A 45 -1.90 -8.07 8.74
CA ALA A 45 -1.46 -8.55 10.04
C ALA A 45 -1.78 -7.55 11.15
N GLN A 46 -1.87 -6.27 10.79
CA GLN A 46 -2.22 -5.23 11.75
C GLN A 46 -3.72 -5.03 11.89
N GLY A 47 -4.50 -5.78 11.12
CA GLY A 47 -5.95 -5.67 11.17
C GLY A 47 -6.55 -4.69 10.19
N VAL A 48 -5.75 -4.18 9.27
CA VAL A 48 -6.24 -3.25 8.25
C VAL A 48 -6.84 -4.04 7.10
N GLU A 49 -8.01 -3.63 6.65
CA GLU A 49 -8.64 -4.27 5.51
C GLU A 49 -8.12 -3.65 4.22
N VAL A 50 -7.56 -4.45 3.38
CA VAL A 50 -7.07 -3.99 2.08
C VAL A 50 -7.41 -5.00 1.00
#